data_62c44c22da778741bdb77442907bd504
#
_entry.id   62c44c22da778741bdb77442907bd504
#
_cell.length_a   1.000
_cell.length_b   1.000
_cell.length_c   1.000
_cell.angle_alpha   90.00
_cell.angle_beta   90.00
_cell.angle_gamma   90.00
#
_symmetry.space_group_name_H-M   'P 1'
#
loop_
_entity.id
_entity.type
_entity.pdbx_description
1 polymer ?
#
loop_
_entity_poly.entity_id
_entity_poly.type
_entity_poly.pdbx_seq_one_letter_code
_entity_poly.pdbx_strand_id
1 'polypeptide(L)'
;MAVDSPFEHIFRFFLPRAWLQKAVECSEGNINQTWIVHYASGKKTQAAVLQRLSPTVFPDPLAVMANFRIVTRHLAQQGKQSLTAAVFPRAYCNPDGKDYFIDTTGGLWRLISYIGPARTLLQMDARQAAAAGRMLAAFHLLLSSLSPEDIYDPLPGFHDTPQYLVRFDALCSKHAPKNEDEEFCFASIEQWRPLANLLQANAANHTRQLVHADPKCSNFLFAQNSDEALSLIDLDTVRFGFLLHDLGDCLRSCCNRGGEERGHAHHFDQGCFSALLAAYLQSGGKALLTQADQALLLDAARLLIFELGLRFFTDHLEGNPYFICRYPMQNLHRAMVQFKLHASLLAQEKQLRKELTQLLF
;
A
#
# COMPACT_ATOMS: atom_id res chain seq x y z
N MET A 1 33.02 -5.64 19.83
CA MET A 1 33.00 -4.18 19.99
C MET A 1 31.55 -3.76 19.81
N ALA A 2 30.99 -3.03 20.79
CA ALA A 2 29.65 -2.50 20.65
C ALA A 2 29.66 -1.50 19.48
N VAL A 3 28.79 -1.69 18.50
CA VAL A 3 28.52 -0.65 17.51
C VAL A 3 27.78 0.43 18.25
N ASP A 4 28.39 1.60 18.40
CA ASP A 4 27.74 2.82 18.95
C ASP A 4 26.69 3.24 17.91
N SER A 5 25.62 2.48 17.85
CA SER A 5 24.53 2.70 16.90
C SER A 5 23.62 3.77 17.48
N PRO A 6 23.26 4.82 16.71
CA PRO A 6 22.33 5.85 17.20
C PRO A 6 20.98 5.26 17.64
N PHE A 7 20.73 3.98 17.30
CA PHE A 7 19.50 3.28 17.64
C PHE A 7 19.59 2.40 18.89
N GLU A 8 20.77 2.26 19.53
CA GLU A 8 20.99 1.32 20.63
C GLU A 8 20.03 1.58 21.79
N HIS A 9 19.85 2.86 22.19
CA HIS A 9 18.96 3.22 23.29
C HIS A 9 17.48 2.98 22.95
N ILE A 10 17.07 3.24 21.68
CA ILE A 10 15.70 3.00 21.22
C ILE A 10 15.43 1.49 21.17
N PHE A 11 16.37 0.73 20.63
CA PHE A 11 16.26 -0.73 20.57
C PHE A 11 16.17 -1.36 21.97
N ARG A 12 17.02 -0.90 22.92
CA ARG A 12 17.02 -1.38 24.31
C ARG A 12 15.76 -1.01 25.07
N PHE A 13 15.06 0.04 24.67
CA PHE A 13 13.76 0.35 25.25
C PHE A 13 12.79 -0.82 25.06
N PHE A 14 12.76 -1.43 23.87
CA PHE A 14 11.88 -2.57 23.57
C PHE A 14 12.45 -3.91 24.07
N LEU A 15 13.75 -4.11 23.91
CA LEU A 15 14.43 -5.39 24.20
C LEU A 15 15.67 -5.18 25.10
N PRO A 16 15.47 -4.85 26.39
CA PRO A 16 16.56 -4.45 27.29
C PRO A 16 17.60 -5.55 27.55
N ARG A 17 17.25 -6.82 27.34
CA ARG A 17 18.14 -7.99 27.53
C ARG A 17 18.76 -8.50 26.24
N ALA A 18 18.45 -7.88 25.10
CA ALA A 18 19.01 -8.24 23.81
C ALA A 18 20.16 -7.29 23.45
N TRP A 19 21.02 -7.75 22.54
CA TRP A 19 22.21 -7.02 22.12
C TRP A 19 22.11 -6.68 20.63
N LEU A 20 22.01 -5.41 20.29
CA LEU A 20 21.99 -4.95 18.90
C LEU A 20 23.35 -5.22 18.24
N GLN A 21 23.36 -5.95 17.13
CA GLN A 21 24.55 -6.32 16.39
C GLN A 21 24.73 -5.46 15.13
N LYS A 22 23.64 -5.18 14.41
CA LYS A 22 23.66 -4.47 13.14
C LYS A 22 22.29 -3.83 12.87
N ALA A 23 22.27 -2.64 12.28
CA ALA A 23 21.09 -2.03 11.70
C ALA A 23 21.38 -1.74 10.20
N VAL A 24 20.49 -2.15 9.33
CA VAL A 24 20.58 -1.95 7.88
C VAL A 24 19.37 -1.15 7.45
N GLU A 25 19.60 0.02 6.89
CA GLU A 25 18.54 0.89 6.38
C GLU A 25 17.88 0.26 5.14
N CYS A 26 16.55 0.29 5.11
CA CYS A 26 15.75 -0.10 3.95
C CYS A 26 15.47 1.16 3.11
N SER A 27 16.15 1.28 1.98
CA SER A 27 16.04 2.44 1.09
C SER A 27 14.76 2.49 0.26
N GLU A 28 13.92 1.46 0.31
CA GLU A 28 12.74 1.31 -0.55
C GLU A 28 11.43 1.87 0.07
N GLY A 29 11.46 2.31 1.33
CA GLY A 29 10.30 2.92 2.01
C GLY A 29 10.10 4.39 1.59
N ASN A 30 8.92 4.74 1.09
CA ASN A 30 8.63 6.11 0.64
C ASN A 30 8.09 7.03 1.76
N ILE A 31 7.74 6.49 2.94
CA ILE A 31 7.04 7.22 4.01
C ILE A 31 7.79 7.12 5.33
N ASN A 32 7.89 5.91 5.89
CA ASN A 32 8.55 5.69 7.17
C ASN A 32 10.04 5.42 6.97
N GLN A 33 10.87 5.93 7.87
CA GLN A 33 12.27 5.50 7.94
C GLN A 33 12.32 4.11 8.56
N THR A 34 12.95 3.15 7.87
CA THR A 34 12.89 1.72 8.22
C THR A 34 14.28 1.09 8.24
N TRP A 35 14.57 0.31 9.28
CA TRP A 35 15.80 -0.47 9.43
C TRP A 35 15.49 -1.93 9.78
N ILE A 36 16.18 -2.86 9.13
CA ILE A 36 16.26 -4.23 9.62
C ILE A 36 17.38 -4.28 10.65
N VAL A 37 17.02 -4.62 11.89
CA VAL A 37 17.95 -4.74 13.01
C VAL A 37 18.21 -6.20 13.30
N HIS A 38 19.50 -6.58 13.36
CA HIS A 38 19.94 -7.90 13.79
C HIS A 38 20.43 -7.82 15.24
N TYR A 39 20.01 -8.74 16.07
CA TYR A 39 20.32 -8.72 17.51
C TYR A 39 20.54 -10.12 18.06
N ALA A 40 21.33 -10.22 19.12
CA ALA A 40 21.52 -11.44 19.89
C ALA A 40 20.57 -11.45 21.11
N SER A 41 19.90 -12.58 21.31
CA SER A 41 19.13 -12.88 22.51
C SER A 41 19.55 -14.25 23.02
N GLY A 42 20.36 -14.27 24.07
CA GLY A 42 21.10 -15.47 24.48
C GLY A 42 22.07 -15.95 23.40
N LYS A 43 21.95 -17.21 22.98
CA LYS A 43 22.81 -17.82 21.91
C LYS A 43 22.23 -17.65 20.49
N LYS A 44 21.06 -17.03 20.32
CA LYS A 44 20.38 -16.94 19.03
C LYS A 44 20.52 -15.53 18.46
N THR A 45 20.86 -15.46 17.15
CA THR A 45 20.73 -14.24 16.37
C THR A 45 19.30 -14.17 15.80
N GLN A 46 18.67 -13.02 15.93
CA GLN A 46 17.31 -12.75 15.49
C GLN A 46 17.28 -11.43 14.70
N ALA A 47 16.18 -11.18 14.01
CA ALA A 47 15.95 -9.91 13.32
C ALA A 47 14.61 -9.31 13.74
N ALA A 48 14.54 -7.99 13.69
CA ALA A 48 13.32 -7.19 13.84
C ALA A 48 13.37 -6.00 12.89
N VAL A 49 12.27 -5.31 12.73
CA VAL A 49 12.18 -4.07 11.94
C VAL A 49 11.98 -2.91 12.89
N LEU A 50 12.91 -1.97 12.88
CA LEU A 50 12.82 -0.71 13.61
C LEU A 50 12.34 0.37 12.65
N GLN A 51 11.27 1.08 13.03
CA GLN A 51 10.68 2.12 12.17
C GLN A 51 10.48 3.41 12.94
N ARG A 52 10.73 4.52 12.26
CA ARG A 52 10.32 5.86 12.67
C ARG A 52 9.16 6.30 11.81
N LEU A 53 8.01 6.55 12.43
CA LEU A 53 6.81 7.00 11.71
C LEU A 53 7.01 8.42 11.19
N SER A 54 6.53 8.68 9.96
CA SER A 54 6.60 9.99 9.34
C SER A 54 5.56 10.95 9.94
N PRO A 55 5.97 12.00 10.66
CA PRO A 55 5.00 12.98 11.19
C PRO A 55 4.40 13.86 10.09
N THR A 56 5.03 13.92 8.92
CA THR A 56 4.52 14.67 7.75
C THR A 56 3.33 13.98 7.11
N VAL A 57 3.33 12.64 7.09
CA VAL A 57 2.28 11.86 6.46
C VAL A 57 1.18 11.49 7.44
N PHE A 58 1.55 11.12 8.67
CA PHE A 58 0.60 10.73 9.72
C PHE A 58 0.45 11.84 10.76
N PRO A 59 -0.66 12.63 10.72
CA PRO A 59 -0.88 13.72 11.66
C PRO A 59 -0.98 13.24 13.13
N ASP A 60 -1.52 12.03 13.33
CA ASP A 60 -1.61 11.37 14.64
C ASP A 60 -0.92 9.99 14.60
N PRO A 61 0.39 9.93 14.86
CA PRO A 61 1.11 8.65 14.87
C PRO A 61 0.72 7.75 16.06
N LEU A 62 0.09 8.25 17.10
CA LEU A 62 -0.42 7.44 18.20
C LEU A 62 -1.69 6.68 17.77
N ALA A 63 -2.56 7.31 16.99
CA ALA A 63 -3.71 6.64 16.37
C ALA A 63 -3.26 5.52 15.41
N VAL A 64 -2.20 5.77 14.60
CA VAL A 64 -1.59 4.73 13.75
C VAL A 64 -1.13 3.53 14.59
N MET A 65 -0.45 3.77 15.73
CA MET A 65 -0.02 2.69 16.62
C MET A 65 -1.19 1.96 17.28
N ALA A 66 -2.25 2.67 17.65
CA ALA A 66 -3.48 2.05 18.18
C ALA A 66 -4.11 1.11 17.15
N ASN A 67 -4.29 1.57 15.91
CA ASN A 67 -4.78 0.76 14.80
C ASN A 67 -3.89 -0.45 14.54
N PHE A 68 -2.57 -0.24 14.43
CA PHE A 68 -1.60 -1.31 14.19
C PHE A 68 -1.73 -2.42 15.24
N ARG A 69 -1.88 -2.06 16.51
CA ARG A 69 -2.05 -3.01 17.61
C ARG A 69 -3.35 -3.80 17.50
N ILE A 70 -4.47 -3.12 17.22
CA ILE A 70 -5.80 -3.74 17.09
C ILE A 70 -5.79 -4.70 15.90
N VAL A 71 -5.38 -4.21 14.72
CA VAL A 71 -5.36 -4.97 13.47
C VAL A 71 -4.46 -6.19 13.58
N THR A 72 -3.22 -6.03 14.04
CA THR A 72 -2.27 -7.15 14.10
C THR A 72 -2.66 -8.20 15.15
N ARG A 73 -3.27 -7.78 16.27
CA ARG A 73 -3.82 -8.71 17.26
C ARG A 73 -4.98 -9.50 16.68
N HIS A 74 -5.90 -8.83 15.99
CA HIS A 74 -7.05 -9.46 15.36
C HIS A 74 -6.59 -10.46 14.29
N LEU A 75 -5.72 -10.06 13.37
CA LEU A 75 -5.15 -10.94 12.35
C LEU A 75 -4.44 -12.17 12.95
N ALA A 76 -3.70 -12.00 14.06
CA ALA A 76 -3.06 -13.10 14.75
C ALA A 76 -4.04 -14.07 15.42
N GLN A 77 -5.18 -13.59 15.89
CA GLN A 77 -6.24 -14.41 16.48
C GLN A 77 -7.00 -15.20 15.40
N GLN A 78 -7.44 -14.51 14.35
CA GLN A 78 -8.18 -15.12 13.25
C GLN A 78 -7.30 -16.09 12.43
N GLY A 79 -6.04 -15.74 12.19
CA GLY A 79 -5.09 -16.59 11.45
C GLY A 79 -4.83 -17.94 12.12
N LYS A 80 -4.97 -18.06 13.45
CA LYS A 80 -4.88 -19.35 14.15
C LYS A 80 -6.08 -20.26 13.88
N GLN A 81 -7.21 -19.70 13.51
CA GLN A 81 -8.46 -20.42 13.24
C GLN A 81 -8.64 -20.67 11.73
N SER A 82 -7.90 -19.98 10.90
CA SER A 82 -7.94 -20.07 9.45
C SER A 82 -6.87 -21.04 8.92
N LEU A 83 -7.12 -21.66 7.78
CA LEU A 83 -6.17 -22.48 7.04
C LEU A 83 -5.11 -21.65 6.27
N THR A 84 -5.11 -20.32 6.44
CA THR A 84 -4.12 -19.47 5.75
C THR A 84 -2.76 -19.57 6.42
N ALA A 85 -1.71 -19.70 5.61
CA ALA A 85 -0.32 -19.62 6.05
C ALA A 85 0.19 -18.18 6.20
N ALA A 86 -0.66 -17.16 6.00
CA ALA A 86 -0.30 -15.76 6.06
C ALA A 86 0.24 -15.37 7.46
N VAL A 87 1.34 -14.66 7.49
CA VAL A 87 1.99 -14.15 8.70
C VAL A 87 1.93 -12.63 8.65
N PHE A 88 1.48 -12.00 9.74
CA PHE A 88 1.41 -10.53 9.81
C PHE A 88 2.37 -9.99 10.87
N PRO A 89 2.92 -8.77 10.69
CA PRO A 89 3.86 -8.18 11.64
C PRO A 89 3.19 -7.96 13.00
N ARG A 90 3.99 -7.98 14.07
CA ARG A 90 3.53 -7.72 15.45
C ARG A 90 4.45 -6.70 16.09
N ALA A 91 3.91 -5.76 16.85
CA ALA A 91 4.71 -4.84 17.64
C ALA A 91 5.38 -5.56 18.81
N TYR A 92 6.62 -5.18 19.11
CA TYR A 92 7.26 -5.50 20.36
C TYR A 92 6.85 -4.47 21.42
N CYS A 93 6.56 -4.94 22.61
CA CYS A 93 6.34 -4.07 23.76
C CYS A 93 7.56 -4.11 24.66
N ASN A 94 7.84 -2.97 25.33
CA ASN A 94 8.79 -2.94 26.42
C ASN A 94 8.26 -3.70 27.66
N PRO A 95 9.03 -3.89 28.73
CA PRO A 95 8.57 -4.56 29.94
C PRO A 95 7.33 -3.94 30.61
N ASP A 96 7.09 -2.64 30.39
CA ASP A 96 5.93 -1.91 30.92
C ASP A 96 4.71 -1.96 29.98
N GLY A 97 4.80 -2.72 28.87
CA GLY A 97 3.72 -2.90 27.91
C GLY A 97 3.58 -1.80 26.85
N LYS A 98 4.54 -0.86 26.75
CA LYS A 98 4.54 0.18 25.71
C LYS A 98 5.13 -0.36 24.42
N ASP A 99 4.43 -0.14 23.31
CA ASP A 99 4.78 -0.61 21.95
C ASP A 99 5.33 0.50 21.03
N TYR A 100 5.59 1.68 21.58
CA TYR A 100 6.26 2.80 20.91
C TYR A 100 7.23 3.52 21.84
N PHE A 101 8.18 4.21 21.24
CA PHE A 101 9.15 5.09 21.91
C PHE A 101 9.08 6.48 21.25
N ILE A 102 9.10 7.55 22.05
CA ILE A 102 9.18 8.92 21.53
C ILE A 102 10.59 9.44 21.82
N ASP A 103 11.31 9.82 20.76
CA ASP A 103 12.66 10.39 20.89
C ASP A 103 12.62 11.86 21.33
N THR A 104 13.81 12.43 21.63
CA THR A 104 13.95 13.80 22.09
C THR A 104 13.51 14.87 21.08
N THR A 105 13.31 14.48 19.81
CA THR A 105 12.80 15.36 18.75
C THR A 105 11.29 15.21 18.52
N GLY A 106 10.62 14.37 19.33
CA GLY A 106 9.20 14.05 19.18
C GLY A 106 8.91 12.96 18.14
N GLY A 107 9.94 12.33 17.57
CA GLY A 107 9.77 11.24 16.61
C GLY A 107 9.25 9.96 17.28
N LEU A 108 8.20 9.37 16.72
CA LEU A 108 7.64 8.11 17.22
C LEU A 108 8.32 6.93 16.56
N TRP A 109 8.86 6.02 17.39
CA TRP A 109 9.52 4.81 16.98
C TRP A 109 8.76 3.57 17.42
N ARG A 110 8.81 2.53 16.60
CA ARG A 110 8.31 1.20 16.95
C ARG A 110 9.29 0.11 16.51
N LEU A 111 9.26 -1.01 17.24
CA LEU A 111 9.94 -2.24 16.86
C LEU A 111 8.88 -3.27 16.50
N ILE A 112 8.97 -3.88 15.31
CA ILE A 112 8.02 -4.90 14.86
C ILE A 112 8.74 -6.17 14.44
N SER A 113 8.02 -7.30 14.43
CA SER A 113 8.59 -8.59 14.07
C SER A 113 9.07 -8.59 12.62
N TYR A 114 10.26 -9.13 12.38
CA TYR A 114 10.76 -9.43 11.04
C TYR A 114 10.07 -10.68 10.49
N ILE A 115 9.58 -10.61 9.26
CA ILE A 115 9.01 -11.74 8.52
C ILE A 115 10.01 -12.12 7.43
N GLY A 116 10.62 -13.29 7.55
CA GLY A 116 11.61 -13.73 6.56
C GLY A 116 12.25 -15.07 6.92
N PRO A 117 13.11 -15.55 6.01
CA PRO A 117 13.72 -14.85 4.86
C PRO A 117 12.70 -14.56 3.75
N ALA A 118 12.60 -13.29 3.38
CA ALA A 118 11.62 -12.79 2.42
C ALA A 118 12.23 -11.72 1.48
N ARG A 119 11.54 -11.49 0.36
CA ARG A 119 11.85 -10.43 -0.61
C ARG A 119 10.60 -9.65 -0.97
N THR A 120 10.77 -8.39 -1.30
CA THR A 120 9.77 -7.55 -1.96
C THR A 120 9.96 -7.58 -3.47
N LEU A 121 8.91 -7.23 -4.21
CA LEU A 121 8.94 -7.14 -5.67
C LEU A 121 8.52 -5.73 -6.09
N LEU A 122 9.16 -5.21 -7.12
CA LEU A 122 8.76 -3.95 -7.78
C LEU A 122 7.86 -4.22 -9.00
N GLN A 123 7.87 -5.43 -9.50
CA GLN A 123 7.06 -5.94 -10.60
C GLN A 123 6.73 -7.40 -10.34
N MET A 124 5.60 -7.87 -10.82
CA MET A 124 5.16 -9.25 -10.66
C MET A 124 4.95 -9.93 -12.02
N ASP A 125 5.18 -11.24 -12.08
CA ASP A 125 4.63 -12.10 -13.11
C ASP A 125 3.23 -12.61 -12.70
N ALA A 126 2.57 -13.37 -13.59
CA ALA A 126 1.22 -13.89 -13.35
C ALA A 126 1.15 -14.83 -12.12
N ARG A 127 2.21 -15.59 -11.79
CA ARG A 127 2.23 -16.50 -10.63
C ARG A 127 2.28 -15.70 -9.33
N GLN A 128 3.13 -14.69 -9.31
CA GLN A 128 3.28 -13.77 -8.18
C GLN A 128 2.03 -12.92 -7.99
N ALA A 129 1.42 -12.44 -9.08
CA ALA A 129 0.15 -11.73 -9.05
C ALA A 129 -0.98 -12.61 -8.49
N ALA A 130 -1.04 -13.90 -8.85
CA ALA A 130 -1.99 -14.84 -8.25
C ALA A 130 -1.73 -15.04 -6.74
N ALA A 131 -0.47 -15.09 -6.30
CA ALA A 131 -0.14 -15.20 -4.87
C ALA A 131 -0.54 -13.93 -4.11
N ALA A 132 -0.34 -12.73 -4.70
CA ALA A 132 -0.80 -11.47 -4.15
C ALA A 132 -2.34 -11.42 -4.04
N GLY A 133 -3.05 -11.90 -5.06
CA GLY A 133 -4.52 -12.00 -5.04
C GLY A 133 -5.04 -12.89 -3.91
N ARG A 134 -4.42 -14.05 -3.69
CA ARG A 134 -4.75 -14.93 -2.54
C ARG A 134 -4.49 -14.26 -1.20
N MET A 135 -3.35 -13.59 -1.07
CA MET A 135 -2.96 -12.88 0.16
C MET A 135 -3.94 -11.74 0.46
N LEU A 136 -4.31 -10.95 -0.55
CA LEU A 136 -5.27 -9.85 -0.39
C LEU A 136 -6.66 -10.38 0.00
N ALA A 137 -7.13 -11.48 -0.61
CA ALA A 137 -8.38 -12.13 -0.21
C ALA A 137 -8.34 -12.60 1.24
N ALA A 138 -7.26 -13.26 1.66
CA ALA A 138 -7.07 -13.70 3.03
C ALA A 138 -7.09 -12.51 4.01
N PHE A 139 -6.41 -11.41 3.68
CA PHE A 139 -6.40 -10.19 4.49
C PHE A 139 -7.80 -9.60 4.66
N HIS A 140 -8.56 -9.43 3.58
CA HIS A 140 -9.92 -8.90 3.62
C HIS A 140 -10.88 -9.79 4.40
N LEU A 141 -10.81 -11.12 4.20
CA LEU A 141 -11.64 -12.08 4.95
C LEU A 141 -11.33 -12.08 6.45
N LEU A 142 -10.05 -12.03 6.80
CA LEU A 142 -9.64 -11.96 8.21
C LEU A 142 -10.12 -10.67 8.88
N LEU A 143 -10.09 -9.53 8.18
CA LEU A 143 -10.55 -8.25 8.72
C LEU A 143 -12.06 -8.05 8.69
N SER A 144 -12.81 -8.85 7.94
CA SER A 144 -14.27 -8.67 7.80
C SER A 144 -15.06 -8.77 9.11
N SER A 145 -14.48 -9.41 10.13
CA SER A 145 -15.07 -9.55 11.47
C SER A 145 -14.60 -8.50 12.48
N LEU A 146 -13.67 -7.62 12.11
CA LEU A 146 -13.23 -6.52 12.98
C LEU A 146 -14.16 -5.32 12.80
N SER A 147 -14.66 -4.77 13.94
CA SER A 147 -15.54 -3.61 13.89
C SER A 147 -14.80 -2.36 13.37
N PRO A 148 -15.39 -1.65 12.40
CA PRO A 148 -14.80 -0.38 11.93
C PRO A 148 -14.73 0.70 13.02
N GLU A 149 -15.59 0.63 14.04
CA GLU A 149 -15.64 1.60 15.15
C GLU A 149 -14.41 1.54 16.04
N ASP A 150 -13.69 0.40 16.01
CA ASP A 150 -12.44 0.22 16.76
C ASP A 150 -11.22 0.87 16.06
N ILE A 151 -11.38 1.35 14.83
CA ILE A 151 -10.27 1.84 13.99
C ILE A 151 -10.43 3.33 13.69
N TYR A 152 -9.40 4.10 14.03
CA TYR A 152 -9.30 5.51 13.66
C TYR A 152 -8.97 5.65 12.19
N ASP A 153 -9.36 6.77 11.57
CA ASP A 153 -8.88 7.10 10.24
C ASP A 153 -7.46 7.71 10.32
N PRO A 154 -6.41 6.96 9.91
CA PRO A 154 -5.03 7.43 10.05
C PRO A 154 -4.67 8.54 9.06
N LEU A 155 -5.43 8.63 7.95
CA LEU A 155 -5.22 9.57 6.85
C LEU A 155 -6.58 10.12 6.36
N PRO A 156 -7.20 11.08 7.07
CA PRO A 156 -8.46 11.68 6.64
C PRO A 156 -8.39 12.21 5.21
N GLY A 157 -9.35 11.81 4.37
CA GLY A 157 -9.38 12.19 2.95
C GLY A 157 -8.52 11.31 2.03
N PHE A 158 -7.86 10.27 2.54
CA PHE A 158 -7.13 9.32 1.67
C PHE A 158 -8.12 8.55 0.78
N HIS A 159 -7.81 8.44 -0.52
CA HIS A 159 -8.71 7.94 -1.57
C HIS A 159 -10.01 8.76 -1.75
N ASP A 160 -10.01 10.03 -1.35
CA ASP A 160 -11.06 10.97 -1.72
C ASP A 160 -10.68 11.66 -3.03
N THR A 161 -10.82 10.92 -4.14
CA THR A 161 -10.42 11.40 -5.47
C THR A 161 -11.13 12.71 -5.86
N PRO A 162 -12.42 12.94 -5.53
CA PRO A 162 -13.06 14.24 -5.73
C PRO A 162 -12.32 15.39 -5.04
N GLN A 163 -11.88 15.22 -3.79
CA GLN A 163 -11.13 16.24 -3.07
C GLN A 163 -9.75 16.49 -3.67
N TYR A 164 -9.09 15.46 -4.19
CA TYR A 164 -7.85 15.65 -4.93
C TYR A 164 -8.04 16.47 -6.20
N LEU A 165 -9.16 16.32 -6.93
CA LEU A 165 -9.51 17.18 -8.06
C LEU A 165 -9.75 18.62 -7.64
N VAL A 166 -10.49 18.87 -6.55
CA VAL A 166 -10.72 20.22 -6.03
C VAL A 166 -9.38 20.92 -5.73
N ARG A 167 -8.43 20.19 -5.10
CA ARG A 167 -7.08 20.72 -4.82
C ARG A 167 -6.33 21.03 -6.12
N PHE A 168 -6.36 20.12 -7.09
CA PHE A 168 -5.75 20.31 -8.40
C PHE A 168 -6.32 21.53 -9.12
N ASP A 169 -7.65 21.68 -9.18
CA ASP A 169 -8.33 22.80 -9.84
C ASP A 169 -7.95 24.16 -9.23
N ALA A 170 -7.81 24.21 -7.91
CA ALA A 170 -7.35 25.42 -7.22
C ALA A 170 -5.92 25.83 -7.62
N LEU A 171 -5.06 24.87 -7.98
CA LEU A 171 -3.71 25.16 -8.49
C LEU A 171 -3.73 25.54 -9.96
N CYS A 172 -4.54 24.88 -10.79
CA CYS A 172 -4.63 25.14 -12.23
C CYS A 172 -5.03 26.58 -12.56
N SER A 173 -5.85 27.20 -11.70
CA SER A 173 -6.23 28.61 -11.88
C SER A 173 -5.03 29.58 -11.88
N LYS A 174 -3.87 29.12 -11.41
CA LYS A 174 -2.63 29.92 -11.24
C LYS A 174 -1.44 29.34 -12.03
N HIS A 175 -1.64 28.21 -12.72
CA HIS A 175 -0.56 27.47 -13.38
C HIS A 175 -0.91 27.18 -14.83
N ALA A 176 -0.12 27.71 -15.77
CA ALA A 176 -0.13 27.25 -17.16
C ALA A 176 0.93 26.15 -17.35
N PRO A 177 0.71 25.17 -18.24
CA PRO A 177 1.73 24.19 -18.58
C PRO A 177 3.03 24.85 -19.03
N LYS A 178 4.18 24.36 -18.57
CA LYS A 178 5.50 24.92 -18.87
C LYS A 178 6.26 24.11 -19.94
N ASN A 179 5.81 22.90 -20.22
CA ASN A 179 6.42 21.98 -21.17
C ASN A 179 5.40 20.92 -21.63
N GLU A 180 5.75 20.13 -22.65
CA GLU A 180 4.92 19.08 -23.24
C GLU A 180 4.53 17.97 -22.22
N ASP A 181 5.41 17.64 -21.26
CA ASP A 181 5.13 16.65 -20.23
C ASP A 181 4.02 17.12 -19.27
N GLU A 182 4.03 18.41 -18.90
CA GLU A 182 2.94 19.00 -18.11
C GLU A 182 1.65 19.09 -18.94
N GLU A 183 1.70 19.50 -20.22
CA GLU A 183 0.55 19.55 -21.12
C GLU A 183 -0.13 18.18 -21.22
N PHE A 184 0.66 17.12 -21.37
CA PHE A 184 0.17 15.75 -21.38
C PHE A 184 -0.55 15.38 -20.08
N CYS A 185 0.00 15.75 -18.91
CA CYS A 185 -0.64 15.48 -17.64
C CYS A 185 -1.94 16.25 -17.46
N PHE A 186 -1.98 17.53 -17.81
CA PHE A 186 -3.21 18.35 -17.80
C PHE A 186 -4.29 17.73 -18.70
N ALA A 187 -3.96 17.40 -19.94
CA ALA A 187 -4.89 16.79 -20.87
C ALA A 187 -5.44 15.44 -20.38
N SER A 188 -4.56 14.61 -19.78
CA SER A 188 -4.94 13.33 -19.21
C SER A 188 -5.92 13.48 -18.05
N ILE A 189 -5.69 14.45 -17.15
CA ILE A 189 -6.59 14.71 -16.02
C ILE A 189 -7.95 15.18 -16.51
N GLU A 190 -8.01 16.12 -17.46
CA GLU A 190 -9.27 16.58 -18.02
C GLU A 190 -10.06 15.46 -18.70
N GLN A 191 -9.39 14.62 -19.46
CA GLN A 191 -10.00 13.49 -20.16
C GLN A 191 -10.65 12.49 -19.19
N TRP A 192 -10.01 12.20 -18.05
CA TRP A 192 -10.43 11.14 -17.13
C TRP A 192 -11.05 11.64 -15.84
N ARG A 193 -11.27 12.94 -15.73
CA ARG A 193 -11.94 13.61 -14.59
C ARG A 193 -13.24 12.91 -14.13
N PRO A 194 -14.11 12.38 -15.01
CA PRO A 194 -15.33 11.70 -14.58
C PRO A 194 -15.11 10.47 -13.68
N LEU A 195 -13.91 9.83 -13.73
CA LEU A 195 -13.59 8.71 -12.86
C LEU A 195 -13.57 9.08 -11.37
N ALA A 196 -13.32 10.34 -11.04
CA ALA A 196 -13.18 10.76 -9.65
C ALA A 196 -14.39 10.43 -8.77
N ASN A 197 -15.59 10.46 -9.33
CA ASN A 197 -16.84 10.20 -8.59
C ASN A 197 -17.33 8.75 -8.73
N LEU A 198 -16.53 7.84 -9.28
CA LEU A 198 -16.96 6.49 -9.63
C LEU A 198 -17.61 5.72 -8.47
N LEU A 199 -17.01 5.78 -7.29
CA LEU A 199 -17.49 5.04 -6.11
C LEU A 199 -18.40 5.89 -5.24
N GLN A 200 -18.17 7.20 -5.17
CA GLN A 200 -18.96 8.10 -4.33
C GLN A 200 -20.38 8.31 -4.86
N ALA A 201 -20.57 8.30 -6.18
CA ALA A 201 -21.87 8.52 -6.82
C ALA A 201 -22.93 7.48 -6.39
N ASN A 202 -22.55 6.25 -6.06
CA ASN A 202 -23.42 5.16 -5.64
C ASN A 202 -22.87 4.42 -4.42
N ALA A 203 -22.32 5.14 -3.45
CA ALA A 203 -21.58 4.60 -2.30
C ALA A 203 -22.34 3.51 -1.53
N ALA A 204 -23.69 3.60 -1.46
CA ALA A 204 -24.54 2.62 -0.76
C ALA A 204 -24.56 1.24 -1.44
N ASN A 205 -24.20 1.15 -2.72
CA ASN A 205 -24.21 -0.11 -3.48
C ASN A 205 -22.89 -0.87 -3.39
N HIS A 206 -21.85 -0.25 -2.79
CA HIS A 206 -20.49 -0.76 -2.73
C HIS A 206 -20.15 -1.27 -1.35
N THR A 207 -19.40 -2.38 -1.31
CA THR A 207 -18.88 -2.94 -0.06
C THR A 207 -17.91 -1.97 0.60
N ARG A 208 -18.18 -1.68 1.87
CA ARG A 208 -17.26 -0.95 2.75
C ARG A 208 -16.92 -1.80 3.95
N GLN A 209 -15.63 -1.94 4.22
CA GLN A 209 -15.09 -2.66 5.36
C GLN A 209 -13.72 -2.08 5.73
N LEU A 210 -13.01 -2.72 6.66
CA LEU A 210 -11.61 -2.41 6.87
C LEU A 210 -10.80 -2.88 5.67
N VAL A 211 -10.04 -1.96 5.10
CA VAL A 211 -9.18 -2.14 3.92
C VAL A 211 -7.75 -1.78 4.27
N HIS A 212 -6.80 -2.27 3.48
CA HIS A 212 -5.38 -1.94 3.63
C HIS A 212 -5.09 -0.49 3.24
N ALA A 213 -5.76 -0.05 2.18
CA ALA A 213 -5.68 1.26 1.53
C ALA A 213 -4.34 1.57 0.80
N ASP A 214 -3.33 0.68 0.82
CA ASP A 214 -2.11 0.79 0.01
C ASP A 214 -1.53 -0.61 -0.33
N PRO A 215 -2.33 -1.56 -0.91
CA PRO A 215 -1.87 -2.91 -1.20
C PRO A 215 -1.06 -2.99 -2.50
N LYS A 216 -0.05 -2.14 -2.61
CA LYS A 216 0.85 -2.10 -3.77
C LYS A 216 1.82 -3.28 -3.81
N CYS A 217 2.41 -3.52 -4.97
CA CYS A 217 3.32 -4.63 -5.25
C CYS A 217 4.42 -4.80 -4.19
N SER A 218 5.08 -3.71 -3.77
CA SER A 218 6.15 -3.73 -2.79
C SER A 218 5.71 -4.02 -1.35
N ASN A 219 4.40 -4.01 -1.06
CA ASN A 219 3.87 -4.32 0.26
C ASN A 219 3.55 -5.81 0.44
N PHE A 220 3.70 -6.63 -0.61
CA PHE A 220 3.65 -8.08 -0.49
C PHE A 220 5.05 -8.66 -0.25
N LEU A 221 5.22 -9.39 0.85
CA LEU A 221 6.43 -10.16 1.12
C LEU A 221 6.31 -11.55 0.54
N PHE A 222 7.26 -11.91 -0.30
CA PHE A 222 7.39 -13.25 -0.88
C PHE A 222 8.49 -14.04 -0.19
N ALA A 223 8.33 -15.35 -0.09
CA ALA A 223 9.40 -16.22 0.36
C ALA A 223 10.64 -16.02 -0.52
N GLN A 224 11.84 -16.10 0.10
CA GLN A 224 13.10 -15.80 -0.59
C GLN A 224 13.32 -16.63 -1.86
N ASN A 225 12.88 -17.90 -1.84
CA ASN A 225 13.18 -18.87 -2.89
C ASN A 225 11.92 -19.42 -3.59
N SER A 226 10.76 -18.79 -3.45
CA SER A 226 9.52 -19.19 -4.13
C SER A 226 8.63 -17.99 -4.46
N ASP A 227 7.54 -18.25 -5.18
CA ASP A 227 6.51 -17.25 -5.49
C ASP A 227 5.35 -17.30 -4.47
N GLU A 228 5.59 -17.83 -3.27
CA GLU A 228 4.63 -17.82 -2.18
C GLU A 228 4.61 -16.44 -1.50
N ALA A 229 3.45 -15.80 -1.42
CA ALA A 229 3.27 -14.59 -0.65
C ALA A 229 3.09 -14.95 0.83
N LEU A 230 4.02 -14.49 1.67
CA LEU A 230 4.04 -14.76 3.11
C LEU A 230 3.20 -13.76 3.89
N SER A 231 3.14 -12.51 3.44
CA SER A 231 2.55 -11.41 4.19
C SER A 231 2.14 -10.26 3.27
N LEU A 232 1.15 -9.50 3.73
CA LEU A 232 0.89 -8.12 3.32
C LEU A 232 1.30 -7.22 4.49
N ILE A 233 2.24 -6.30 4.25
CA ILE A 233 2.87 -5.42 5.25
C ILE A 233 2.49 -3.96 5.01
N ASP A 234 2.98 -3.07 5.89
CA ASP A 234 2.70 -1.62 5.86
C ASP A 234 1.24 -1.30 6.19
N LEU A 235 0.81 -1.76 7.36
CA LEU A 235 -0.58 -1.69 7.84
C LEU A 235 -0.97 -0.31 8.40
N ASP A 236 -0.16 0.72 8.19
CA ASP A 236 -0.34 2.06 8.77
C ASP A 236 -1.52 2.82 8.17
N THR A 237 -1.92 2.42 6.96
CA THR A 237 -3.04 3.02 6.21
C THR A 237 -4.37 2.28 6.40
N VAL A 238 -4.39 1.20 7.20
CA VAL A 238 -5.61 0.42 7.43
C VAL A 238 -6.71 1.31 7.99
N ARG A 239 -7.86 1.31 7.30
CA ARG A 239 -9.01 2.16 7.60
C ARG A 239 -10.31 1.54 7.13
N PHE A 240 -11.44 2.12 7.53
CA PHE A 240 -12.73 1.83 6.92
C PHE A 240 -12.86 2.51 5.56
N GLY A 241 -13.09 1.74 4.50
CA GLY A 241 -13.12 2.25 3.15
C GLY A 241 -13.83 1.33 2.15
N PHE A 242 -13.86 1.73 0.87
CA PHE A 242 -14.37 0.88 -0.20
C PHE A 242 -13.40 -0.27 -0.50
N LEU A 243 -13.91 -1.49 -0.55
CA LEU A 243 -13.14 -2.68 -0.92
C LEU A 243 -12.52 -2.55 -2.32
N LEU A 244 -13.19 -1.83 -3.21
CA LEU A 244 -12.71 -1.52 -4.55
C LEU A 244 -11.46 -0.62 -4.57
N HIS A 245 -11.18 0.17 -3.53
CA HIS A 245 -9.91 0.90 -3.45
C HIS A 245 -8.73 -0.06 -3.38
N ASP A 246 -8.79 -1.07 -2.51
CA ASP A 246 -7.71 -2.06 -2.39
C ASP A 246 -7.55 -2.89 -3.66
N LEU A 247 -8.65 -3.36 -4.25
CA LEU A 247 -8.59 -4.12 -5.48
C LEU A 247 -8.05 -3.29 -6.64
N GLY A 248 -8.50 -2.05 -6.75
CA GLY A 248 -8.02 -1.11 -7.77
C GLY A 248 -6.54 -0.81 -7.62
N ASP A 249 -6.07 -0.55 -6.40
CA ASP A 249 -4.65 -0.22 -6.14
C ASP A 249 -3.74 -1.45 -6.32
N CYS A 250 -4.18 -2.62 -5.87
CA CYS A 250 -3.45 -3.86 -6.10
C CYS A 250 -3.31 -4.15 -7.61
N LEU A 251 -4.40 -4.03 -8.40
CA LEU A 251 -4.37 -4.19 -9.85
C LEU A 251 -3.48 -3.14 -10.51
N ARG A 252 -3.60 -1.85 -10.13
CA ARG A 252 -2.76 -0.77 -10.64
C ARG A 252 -1.27 -1.10 -10.48
N SER A 253 -0.89 -1.54 -9.29
CA SER A 253 0.50 -1.74 -8.95
C SER A 253 1.06 -3.07 -9.48
N CYS A 254 0.32 -4.19 -9.27
CA CYS A 254 0.80 -5.52 -9.62
C CYS A 254 0.72 -5.82 -11.13
N CYS A 255 -0.16 -5.12 -11.89
CA CYS A 255 -0.26 -5.28 -13.34
C CYS A 255 0.59 -4.25 -14.12
N ASN A 256 1.36 -3.40 -13.45
CA ASN A 256 2.22 -2.44 -14.12
C ASN A 256 3.60 -3.04 -14.44
N ARG A 257 3.81 -3.38 -15.70
CA ARG A 257 5.11 -3.85 -16.23
C ARG A 257 6.04 -2.67 -16.41
N GLY A 258 6.80 -2.27 -15.55
CA GLY A 258 7.71 -1.13 -15.61
C GLY A 258 7.83 -0.42 -14.28
N GLY A 259 6.90 -0.73 -13.34
CA GLY A 259 6.88 -0.09 -12.03
C GLY A 259 6.47 1.38 -12.07
N GLU A 260 6.80 2.14 -11.05
CA GLU A 260 6.35 3.54 -10.91
C GLU A 260 7.37 4.56 -11.41
N GLU A 261 8.60 4.15 -11.72
CA GLU A 261 9.68 5.05 -12.11
C GLU A 261 9.87 5.11 -13.64
N ARG A 262 10.35 6.26 -14.13
CA ARG A 262 10.65 6.46 -15.57
C ARG A 262 11.76 5.52 -16.04
N GLY A 263 11.67 5.01 -17.27
CA GLY A 263 12.77 4.30 -17.95
C GLY A 263 12.43 2.91 -18.47
N HIS A 264 11.20 2.43 -18.25
CA HIS A 264 10.72 1.14 -18.74
C HIS A 264 9.50 1.29 -19.64
N ALA A 265 9.21 0.26 -20.45
CA ALA A 265 7.95 0.21 -21.19
C ALA A 265 6.80 -0.07 -20.20
N HIS A 266 6.05 0.98 -19.88
CA HIS A 266 4.89 0.87 -19.00
C HIS A 266 3.69 0.35 -19.79
N HIS A 267 3.21 -0.83 -19.42
CA HIS A 267 1.97 -1.37 -19.95
C HIS A 267 1.22 -2.17 -18.89
N PHE A 268 -0.09 -2.18 -19.01
CA PHE A 268 -0.96 -2.96 -18.15
C PHE A 268 -0.92 -4.43 -18.60
N ASP A 269 -0.49 -5.32 -17.70
CA ASP A 269 -0.30 -6.74 -17.98
C ASP A 269 -1.61 -7.51 -17.77
N GLN A 270 -2.19 -7.98 -18.86
CA GLN A 270 -3.42 -8.76 -18.88
C GLN A 270 -3.28 -10.11 -18.15
N GLY A 271 -2.12 -10.77 -18.24
CA GLY A 271 -1.87 -12.05 -17.56
C GLY A 271 -1.85 -11.88 -16.04
N CYS A 272 -1.22 -10.81 -15.53
CA CYS A 272 -1.23 -10.47 -14.11
C CYS A 272 -2.65 -10.11 -13.64
N PHE A 273 -3.40 -9.33 -14.43
CA PHE A 273 -4.80 -8.99 -14.14
C PHE A 273 -5.67 -10.21 -13.94
N SER A 274 -5.68 -11.13 -14.92
CA SER A 274 -6.49 -12.34 -14.88
C SER A 274 -6.07 -13.26 -13.74
N ALA A 275 -4.77 -13.44 -13.52
CA ALA A 275 -4.24 -14.31 -12.47
C ALA A 275 -4.54 -13.79 -11.05
N LEU A 276 -4.38 -12.48 -10.82
CA LEU A 276 -4.66 -11.85 -9.53
C LEU A 276 -6.16 -11.94 -9.19
N LEU A 277 -7.02 -11.54 -10.11
CA LEU A 277 -8.48 -11.57 -9.88
C LEU A 277 -9.00 -12.98 -9.73
N ALA A 278 -8.58 -13.93 -10.58
CA ALA A 278 -8.97 -15.33 -10.45
C ALA A 278 -8.63 -15.86 -9.05
N ALA A 279 -7.39 -15.62 -8.59
CA ALA A 279 -6.93 -16.07 -7.31
C ALA A 279 -7.66 -15.39 -6.14
N TYR A 280 -7.93 -14.09 -6.22
CA TYR A 280 -8.70 -13.35 -5.22
C TYR A 280 -10.12 -13.90 -5.10
N LEU A 281 -10.83 -14.03 -6.23
CA LEU A 281 -12.22 -14.50 -6.27
C LEU A 281 -12.35 -15.95 -5.77
N GLN A 282 -11.46 -16.84 -6.21
CA GLN A 282 -11.44 -18.26 -5.81
C GLN A 282 -11.06 -18.47 -4.35
N SER A 283 -10.30 -17.55 -3.75
CA SER A 283 -9.93 -17.61 -2.34
C SER A 283 -10.98 -17.05 -1.39
N GLY A 284 -12.21 -16.88 -1.84
CA GLY A 284 -13.34 -16.41 -1.04
C GLY A 284 -13.61 -14.90 -1.14
N GLY A 285 -12.74 -14.13 -1.79
CA GLY A 285 -12.95 -12.68 -1.96
C GLY A 285 -14.21 -12.33 -2.74
N LYS A 286 -14.70 -13.24 -3.62
CA LYS A 286 -15.97 -13.03 -4.35
C LYS A 286 -17.16 -12.82 -3.40
N ALA A 287 -17.18 -13.49 -2.25
CA ALA A 287 -18.28 -13.38 -1.28
C ALA A 287 -18.34 -12.01 -0.58
N LEU A 288 -17.26 -11.22 -0.63
CA LEU A 288 -17.21 -9.87 -0.08
C LEU A 288 -17.72 -8.80 -1.07
N LEU A 289 -17.90 -9.14 -2.34
CA LEU A 289 -18.23 -8.20 -3.41
C LEU A 289 -19.71 -8.22 -3.73
N THR A 290 -20.35 -7.04 -3.74
CA THR A 290 -21.69 -6.88 -4.33
C THR A 290 -21.66 -7.09 -5.84
N GLN A 291 -22.81 -7.21 -6.49
CA GLN A 291 -22.88 -7.22 -7.95
C GLN A 291 -22.35 -5.90 -8.56
N ALA A 292 -22.62 -4.77 -7.88
CA ALA A 292 -22.10 -3.47 -8.29
C ALA A 292 -20.58 -3.41 -8.21
N ASP A 293 -19.97 -3.99 -7.16
CA ASP A 293 -18.51 -4.08 -7.05
C ASP A 293 -17.91 -4.93 -8.15
N GLN A 294 -18.51 -6.10 -8.42
CA GLN A 294 -18.04 -7.01 -9.47
C GLN A 294 -18.05 -6.34 -10.86
N ALA A 295 -19.06 -5.52 -11.13
CA ALA A 295 -19.14 -4.77 -12.39
C ALA A 295 -18.06 -3.69 -12.53
N LEU A 296 -17.55 -3.15 -11.42
CA LEU A 296 -16.58 -2.05 -11.39
C LEU A 296 -15.13 -2.48 -11.14
N LEU A 297 -14.79 -3.77 -11.08
CA LEU A 297 -13.42 -4.23 -10.78
C LEU A 297 -12.37 -3.65 -11.72
N LEU A 298 -12.65 -3.59 -13.03
CA LEU A 298 -11.74 -2.97 -14.00
C LEU A 298 -11.70 -1.45 -13.85
N ASP A 299 -12.86 -0.84 -13.60
CA ASP A 299 -12.96 0.61 -13.45
C ASP A 299 -12.34 1.10 -12.13
N ALA A 300 -12.31 0.26 -11.09
CA ALA A 300 -11.56 0.53 -9.87
C ALA A 300 -10.05 0.63 -10.14
N ALA A 301 -9.49 -0.26 -10.98
CA ALA A 301 -8.09 -0.13 -11.40
C ALA A 301 -7.86 1.19 -12.17
N ARG A 302 -8.76 1.57 -13.07
CA ARG A 302 -8.70 2.85 -13.79
C ARG A 302 -8.74 4.05 -12.84
N LEU A 303 -9.63 4.00 -11.86
CA LEU A 303 -9.76 5.05 -10.83
C LEU A 303 -8.45 5.22 -10.06
N LEU A 304 -7.86 4.14 -9.57
CA LEU A 304 -6.64 4.22 -8.74
C LEU A 304 -5.40 4.60 -9.55
N ILE A 305 -5.32 4.20 -10.83
CA ILE A 305 -4.29 4.69 -11.75
C ILE A 305 -4.44 6.20 -11.95
N PHE A 306 -5.66 6.68 -12.20
CA PHE A 306 -5.97 8.11 -12.36
C PHE A 306 -5.66 8.90 -11.09
N GLU A 307 -6.15 8.43 -9.93
CA GLU A 307 -5.93 9.08 -8.65
C GLU A 307 -4.45 9.26 -8.34
N LEU A 308 -3.64 8.21 -8.49
CA LEU A 308 -2.21 8.30 -8.21
C LEU A 308 -1.51 9.25 -9.19
N GLY A 309 -1.87 9.21 -10.47
CA GLY A 309 -1.35 10.17 -11.46
C GLY A 309 -1.70 11.61 -11.10
N LEU A 310 -2.94 11.87 -10.71
CA LEU A 310 -3.42 13.17 -10.25
C LEU A 310 -2.65 13.65 -9.01
N ARG A 311 -2.44 12.78 -8.03
CA ARG A 311 -1.72 13.11 -6.79
C ARG A 311 -0.25 13.44 -7.06
N PHE A 312 0.44 12.63 -7.87
CA PHE A 312 1.84 12.91 -8.24
C PHE A 312 1.96 14.24 -9.00
N PHE A 313 1.06 14.51 -9.94
CA PHE A 313 1.11 15.75 -10.70
C PHE A 313 0.79 16.97 -9.85
N THR A 314 -0.23 16.88 -8.98
CA THR A 314 -0.56 17.93 -8.01
C THR A 314 0.63 18.25 -7.11
N ASP A 315 1.27 17.22 -6.55
CA ASP A 315 2.46 17.37 -5.71
C ASP A 315 3.64 18.02 -6.45
N HIS A 316 3.84 17.66 -7.73
CA HIS A 316 4.82 18.32 -8.60
C HIS A 316 4.53 19.81 -8.74
N LEU A 317 3.29 20.19 -9.00
CA LEU A 317 2.89 21.60 -9.16
C LEU A 317 3.07 22.41 -7.86
N GLU A 318 2.96 21.76 -6.70
CA GLU A 318 3.17 22.35 -5.37
C GLU A 318 4.63 22.40 -4.94
N GLY A 319 5.56 21.82 -5.72
CA GLY A 319 6.99 21.79 -5.39
C GLY A 319 7.43 20.54 -4.62
N ASN A 320 6.68 19.44 -4.70
CA ASN A 320 6.95 18.12 -4.11
C ASN A 320 6.97 18.08 -2.57
N PRO A 321 5.95 18.63 -1.87
CA PRO A 321 5.93 18.63 -0.41
C PRO A 321 5.58 17.26 0.20
N TYR A 322 4.89 16.37 -0.53
CA TYR A 322 4.35 15.13 0.01
C TYR A 322 5.20 13.90 -0.32
N PHE A 323 5.46 13.65 -1.62
CA PHE A 323 6.23 12.48 -2.04
C PHE A 323 7.73 12.76 -2.06
N ILE A 324 8.53 11.87 -1.48
CA ILE A 324 9.99 11.97 -1.50
C ILE A 324 10.50 11.88 -2.94
N CYS A 325 11.24 12.90 -3.38
CA CYS A 325 11.86 12.98 -4.69
C CYS A 325 13.38 12.92 -4.60
N ARG A 326 14.01 12.11 -5.47
CA ARG A 326 15.46 12.04 -5.65
C ARG A 326 15.97 13.08 -6.64
N TYR A 327 15.08 13.64 -7.48
CA TYR A 327 15.34 14.69 -8.46
C TYR A 327 14.06 15.51 -8.73
N PRO A 328 14.17 16.79 -9.15
CA PRO A 328 13.05 17.74 -9.16
C PRO A 328 11.83 17.33 -9.99
N MET A 329 12.03 16.61 -11.12
CA MET A 329 10.96 16.23 -12.06
C MET A 329 10.37 14.84 -11.76
N GLN A 330 10.75 14.18 -10.65
CA GLN A 330 10.41 12.78 -10.43
C GLN A 330 8.89 12.56 -10.34
N ASN A 331 8.16 13.43 -9.65
CA ASN A 331 6.70 13.27 -9.52
C ASN A 331 5.96 13.58 -10.83
N LEU A 332 6.46 14.50 -11.66
CA LEU A 332 5.94 14.66 -13.02
C LEU A 332 6.11 13.37 -13.83
N HIS A 333 7.31 12.77 -13.79
CA HIS A 333 7.55 11.50 -14.48
C HIS A 333 6.71 10.35 -13.96
N ARG A 334 6.50 10.26 -12.64
CA ARG A 334 5.59 9.28 -12.02
C ARG A 334 4.14 9.48 -12.46
N ALA A 335 3.67 10.72 -12.54
CA ALA A 335 2.34 11.03 -13.07
C ALA A 335 2.18 10.56 -14.51
N MET A 336 3.16 10.87 -15.38
CA MET A 336 3.16 10.41 -16.77
C MET A 336 3.14 8.89 -16.89
N VAL A 337 3.86 8.17 -16.00
CA VAL A 337 3.84 6.71 -15.93
C VAL A 337 2.43 6.20 -15.66
N GLN A 338 1.72 6.78 -14.69
CA GLN A 338 0.34 6.38 -14.38
C GLN A 338 -0.61 6.68 -15.56
N PHE A 339 -0.51 7.84 -16.20
CA PHE A 339 -1.38 8.17 -17.33
C PHE A 339 -1.10 7.31 -18.57
N LYS A 340 0.15 6.94 -18.83
CA LYS A 340 0.51 5.96 -19.88
C LYS A 340 -0.01 4.55 -19.53
N LEU A 341 0.07 4.14 -18.27
CA LEU A 341 -0.49 2.88 -17.79
C LEU A 341 -2.01 2.84 -18.02
N HIS A 342 -2.72 3.94 -17.71
CA HIS A 342 -4.14 4.08 -17.96
C HIS A 342 -4.48 3.94 -19.44
N ALA A 343 -3.74 4.60 -20.32
CA ALA A 343 -3.92 4.49 -21.77
C ALA A 343 -3.68 3.04 -22.25
N SER A 344 -2.66 2.34 -21.72
CA SER A 344 -2.40 0.94 -22.03
C SER A 344 -3.54 0.02 -21.58
N LEU A 345 -4.14 0.26 -20.42
CA LEU A 345 -5.31 -0.49 -19.95
C LEU A 345 -6.49 -0.27 -20.90
N LEU A 346 -6.78 0.98 -21.28
CA LEU A 346 -7.88 1.31 -22.19
C LEU A 346 -7.72 0.66 -23.57
N ALA A 347 -6.50 0.60 -24.09
CA ALA A 347 -6.23 -0.07 -25.36
C ALA A 347 -6.60 -1.58 -25.34
N GLN A 348 -6.68 -2.19 -24.16
CA GLN A 348 -7.01 -3.59 -23.95
C GLN A 348 -8.40 -3.79 -23.30
N GLU A 349 -9.16 -2.71 -23.06
CA GLU A 349 -10.38 -2.72 -22.24
C GLU A 349 -11.38 -3.81 -22.67
N LYS A 350 -11.64 -3.93 -23.96
CA LYS A 350 -12.60 -4.94 -24.49
C LYS A 350 -12.21 -6.36 -24.10
N GLN A 351 -10.93 -6.68 -24.17
CA GLN A 351 -10.41 -8.00 -23.84
C GLN A 351 -10.44 -8.23 -22.31
N LEU A 352 -10.01 -7.24 -21.54
CA LEU A 352 -10.02 -7.29 -20.06
C LEU A 352 -11.43 -7.46 -19.51
N ARG A 353 -12.44 -6.76 -20.07
CA ARG A 353 -13.86 -6.93 -19.69
C ARG A 353 -14.40 -8.32 -20.03
N LYS A 354 -13.99 -8.88 -21.17
CA LYS A 354 -14.35 -10.26 -21.56
C LYS A 354 -13.79 -11.27 -20.56
N GLU A 355 -12.52 -11.13 -20.18
CA GLU A 355 -11.88 -12.00 -19.20
C GLU A 355 -12.51 -11.86 -17.82
N LEU A 356 -12.76 -10.61 -17.38
CA LEU A 356 -13.46 -10.36 -16.12
C LEU A 356 -14.83 -11.06 -16.08
N THR A 357 -15.60 -11.00 -17.18
CA THR A 357 -16.87 -11.72 -17.28
C THR A 357 -16.67 -13.22 -17.10
N GLN A 358 -15.66 -13.81 -17.75
CA GLN A 358 -15.37 -15.25 -17.62
C GLN A 358 -14.92 -15.67 -16.21
N LEU A 359 -14.30 -14.76 -15.45
CA LEU A 359 -13.88 -15.01 -14.07
C LEU A 359 -15.06 -14.92 -13.07
N LEU A 360 -16.07 -14.13 -13.41
CA LEU A 360 -17.22 -13.88 -12.53
C LEU A 360 -18.34 -14.93 -12.71
N PHE A 361 -18.42 -15.53 -13.89
CA PHE A 361 -19.47 -16.51 -14.28
C PHE A 361 -18.87 -17.84 -14.74
#